data_41429f84db812ff85a3111947c70377c
#
_entry.id   41429f84db812ff85a3111947c70377c
#
_cell.length_a   1.000
_cell.length_b   1.000
_cell.length_c   1.000
_cell.angle_alpha   90.00
_cell.angle_beta   90.00
_cell.angle_gamma   90.00
#
_symmetry.space_group_name_H-M   'P 1'
#
loop_
_entity.id
_entity.type
_entity.pdbx_description
1 polymer ?
#
loop_
_entity_poly.entity_id
_entity_poly.type
_entity_poly.pdbx_seq_one_letter_code
_entity_poly.pdbx_strand_id
1 'polypeptide(L)'
;GVEALHNVIVVGASNREDMIDPAILRPGRLDVKIRIERPTREGSLDILSKYLTADLPLRAEAVEAEGSRENAARALREAAVDELFARVPKNEYVELAYSSGAREVLYVSDMVSGALLAAVVDRAKKLAIKDFLATGTRGIDVEHVRAAVREEALAGEDVATAVNPEEWARVKARGRGERVVDVRPLFRGASDRIGGARDGAEETNERAGEAGEELARGEAADAVEGGGRSLREFDPARSGGLI
;
A
#
# COMPACT_ATOMS: atom_id res chain seq x y z
N GLY A 1 11.49 13.85 -36.26
CA GLY A 1 10.88 12.61 -36.69
C GLY A 1 11.65 11.42 -36.20
N VAL A 2 10.98 10.36 -35.78
CA VAL A 2 11.68 9.12 -35.43
C VAL A 2 12.04 8.45 -36.75
N GLU A 3 13.33 8.31 -37.02
CA GLU A 3 13.80 7.52 -38.16
C GLU A 3 13.37 6.07 -37.98
N ALA A 4 12.94 5.41 -39.07
CA ALA A 4 12.57 3.99 -39.03
C ALA A 4 13.83 3.17 -38.73
N LEU A 5 13.95 2.69 -37.50
CA LEU A 5 15.00 1.77 -37.12
C LEU A 5 14.67 0.37 -37.59
N HIS A 6 15.56 -0.22 -38.42
CA HIS A 6 15.44 -1.60 -38.82
C HIS A 6 15.87 -2.54 -37.70
N ASN A 7 15.13 -3.62 -37.48
CA ASN A 7 15.43 -4.68 -36.49
C ASN A 7 15.42 -4.20 -35.00
N VAL A 8 14.62 -3.18 -34.69
CA VAL A 8 14.43 -2.70 -33.30
C VAL A 8 12.96 -2.80 -32.94
N ILE A 9 12.68 -3.37 -31.77
CA ILE A 9 11.37 -3.35 -31.14
C ILE A 9 11.45 -2.42 -29.93
N VAL A 10 10.56 -1.45 -29.87
CA VAL A 10 10.45 -0.54 -28.72
C VAL A 10 9.28 -1.01 -27.85
N VAL A 11 9.55 -1.28 -26.58
CA VAL A 11 8.54 -1.66 -25.59
C VAL A 11 8.51 -0.59 -24.50
N GLY A 12 7.34 -0.01 -24.28
CA GLY A 12 7.09 0.92 -23.17
C GLY A 12 6.19 0.26 -22.13
N ALA A 13 6.44 0.51 -20.87
CA ALA A 13 5.56 0.10 -19.77
C ALA A 13 5.18 1.32 -18.93
N SER A 14 3.89 1.44 -18.57
CA SER A 14 3.37 2.50 -17.72
C SER A 14 2.15 1.98 -16.95
N ASN A 15 2.01 2.40 -15.70
CA ASN A 15 0.79 2.22 -14.90
C ASN A 15 -0.20 3.40 -15.06
N ARG A 16 0.21 4.47 -15.78
CA ARG A 16 -0.56 5.69 -16.01
C ARG A 16 -0.73 5.92 -17.52
N GLU A 17 -1.72 5.25 -18.14
CA GLU A 17 -2.03 5.43 -19.57
C GLU A 17 -2.47 6.87 -19.88
N ASP A 18 -3.13 7.53 -18.93
CA ASP A 18 -3.61 8.91 -19.03
C ASP A 18 -2.48 9.96 -19.11
N MET A 19 -1.27 9.61 -18.70
CA MET A 19 -0.09 10.47 -18.76
C MET A 19 0.76 10.29 -20.02
N ILE A 20 0.42 9.31 -20.85
CA ILE A 20 1.16 9.07 -22.09
C ILE A 20 0.68 10.04 -23.16
N ASP A 21 1.62 10.75 -23.79
CA ASP A 21 1.31 11.61 -24.93
C ASP A 21 0.59 10.80 -26.04
N PRO A 22 -0.64 11.17 -26.43
CA PRO A 22 -1.38 10.49 -27.51
C PRO A 22 -0.62 10.41 -28.82
N ALA A 23 0.32 11.33 -29.05
CA ALA A 23 1.16 11.31 -30.26
C ALA A 23 2.09 10.09 -30.32
N ILE A 24 2.50 9.54 -29.16
CA ILE A 24 3.35 8.36 -29.08
C ILE A 24 2.54 7.10 -29.44
N LEU A 25 1.24 7.10 -29.16
CA LEU A 25 0.33 5.97 -29.36
C LEU A 25 -0.27 5.89 -30.77
N ARG A 26 0.19 6.75 -31.70
CA ARG A 26 -0.30 6.74 -33.08
C ARG A 26 0.27 5.56 -33.88
N PRO A 27 -0.46 5.07 -34.93
CA PRO A 27 0.02 4.02 -35.82
C PRO A 27 1.43 4.30 -36.34
N GLY A 28 2.27 3.27 -36.36
CA GLY A 28 3.68 3.34 -36.77
C GLY A 28 4.63 3.79 -35.67
N ARG A 29 4.16 3.86 -34.41
CA ARG A 29 4.96 4.13 -33.19
C ARG A 29 4.67 3.04 -32.16
N LEU A 30 4.16 3.40 -30.96
CA LEU A 30 3.68 2.42 -29.97
C LEU A 30 2.18 2.16 -30.20
N ASP A 31 1.86 1.47 -31.27
CA ASP A 31 0.50 1.25 -31.73
C ASP A 31 -0.14 -0.03 -31.17
N VAL A 32 0.67 -0.96 -30.66
CA VAL A 32 0.19 -2.17 -30.00
C VAL A 32 0.10 -1.93 -28.49
N LYS A 33 -1.11 -1.95 -27.94
CA LYS A 33 -1.37 -1.80 -26.52
C LYS A 33 -1.71 -3.14 -25.91
N ILE A 34 -0.89 -3.58 -24.97
CA ILE A 34 -1.14 -4.78 -24.18
C ILE A 34 -1.47 -4.36 -22.77
N ARG A 35 -2.69 -4.66 -22.33
CA ARG A 35 -3.09 -4.42 -20.96
C ARG A 35 -2.75 -5.63 -20.10
N ILE A 36 -1.97 -5.41 -19.05
CA ILE A 36 -1.70 -6.41 -18.03
C ILE A 36 -2.80 -6.30 -16.96
N GLU A 37 -3.62 -7.34 -16.87
CA GLU A 37 -4.66 -7.44 -15.84
C GLU A 37 -4.09 -8.04 -14.55
N ARG A 38 -4.86 -7.92 -13.46
CA ARG A 38 -4.51 -8.58 -12.21
C ARG A 38 -4.53 -10.09 -12.41
N PRO A 39 -3.59 -10.84 -11.82
CA PRO A 39 -3.50 -12.26 -12.02
C PRO A 39 -4.72 -12.98 -11.42
N THR A 40 -5.21 -13.99 -12.14
CA THR A 40 -6.16 -14.96 -11.62
C THR A 40 -5.50 -15.86 -10.58
N ARG A 41 -6.25 -16.77 -9.97
CA ARG A 41 -5.71 -17.80 -9.05
C ARG A 41 -4.61 -18.63 -9.74
N GLU A 42 -4.87 -19.09 -10.96
CA GLU A 42 -3.93 -19.86 -11.77
C GLU A 42 -2.70 -19.02 -12.17
N GLY A 43 -2.91 -17.79 -12.62
CA GLY A 43 -1.83 -16.87 -12.95
C GLY A 43 -0.96 -16.53 -11.73
N SER A 44 -1.54 -16.49 -10.54
CA SER A 44 -0.79 -16.30 -9.29
C SER A 44 0.10 -17.49 -8.96
N LEU A 45 -0.36 -18.72 -9.19
CA LEU A 45 0.48 -19.93 -9.06
C LEU A 45 1.65 -19.91 -10.04
N ASP A 46 1.42 -19.51 -11.30
CA ASP A 46 2.47 -19.38 -12.30
C ASP A 46 3.51 -18.32 -11.93
N ILE A 47 3.07 -17.18 -11.42
CA ILE A 47 3.97 -16.14 -10.93
C ILE A 47 4.77 -16.64 -9.73
N LEU A 48 4.12 -17.23 -8.74
CA LEU A 48 4.80 -17.77 -7.55
C LEU A 48 5.78 -18.88 -7.90
N SER A 49 5.55 -19.65 -8.97
CA SER A 49 6.49 -20.70 -9.40
C SER A 49 7.88 -20.18 -9.75
N LYS A 50 7.98 -18.89 -10.08
CA LYS A 50 9.26 -18.23 -10.41
C LYS A 50 10.01 -17.73 -9.18
N TYR A 51 9.31 -17.52 -8.06
CA TYR A 51 9.89 -16.96 -6.83
C TYR A 51 10.04 -18.02 -5.73
N LEU A 52 9.08 -18.95 -5.61
CA LEU A 52 9.01 -19.99 -4.60
C LEU A 52 9.35 -21.34 -5.24
N THR A 53 10.65 -21.53 -5.48
CA THR A 53 11.22 -22.69 -6.19
C THR A 53 11.69 -23.76 -5.23
N ALA A 54 11.94 -24.96 -5.73
CA ALA A 54 12.51 -26.08 -4.97
C ALA A 54 13.96 -25.84 -4.49
N ASP A 55 14.67 -24.87 -5.08
CA ASP A 55 16.04 -24.51 -4.68
C ASP A 55 16.10 -23.71 -3.38
N LEU A 56 15.00 -23.07 -2.98
CA LEU A 56 14.93 -22.36 -1.72
C LEU A 56 15.09 -23.31 -0.54
N PRO A 57 15.64 -22.85 0.59
CA PRO A 57 15.70 -23.66 1.80
C PRO A 57 14.29 -23.94 2.31
N LEU A 58 13.73 -25.09 1.99
CA LEU A 58 12.44 -25.57 2.46
C LEU A 58 12.65 -26.37 3.76
N ARG A 59 11.65 -26.35 4.65
CA ARG A 59 11.67 -27.10 5.91
C ARG A 59 11.74 -28.60 5.62
N ALA A 60 12.62 -29.35 6.34
CA ALA A 60 12.86 -30.75 6.07
C ALA A 60 11.59 -31.59 6.24
N GLU A 61 10.84 -31.34 7.30
CA GLU A 61 9.56 -32.02 7.60
C GLU A 61 8.53 -31.82 6.48
N ALA A 62 8.48 -30.63 5.88
CA ALA A 62 7.58 -30.37 4.76
C ALA A 62 8.01 -31.13 3.50
N VAL A 63 9.32 -31.26 3.27
CA VAL A 63 9.84 -32.03 2.15
C VAL A 63 9.58 -33.52 2.31
N GLU A 64 9.72 -34.05 3.54
CA GLU A 64 9.41 -35.43 3.86
C GLU A 64 7.92 -35.74 3.70
N ALA A 65 7.06 -34.86 4.20
CA ALA A 65 5.59 -35.02 4.11
C ALA A 65 5.13 -35.03 2.65
N GLU A 66 5.68 -34.18 1.80
CA GLU A 66 5.31 -34.03 0.38
C GLU A 66 6.09 -35.00 -0.54
N GLY A 67 7.06 -35.75 0.00
CA GLY A 67 7.85 -36.73 -0.70
C GLY A 67 8.91 -36.18 -1.66
N SER A 68 8.89 -34.87 -1.95
CA SER A 68 9.92 -34.22 -2.75
C SER A 68 9.96 -32.70 -2.50
N ARG A 69 11.10 -32.09 -2.79
CA ARG A 69 11.27 -30.63 -2.69
C ARG A 69 10.33 -29.88 -3.65
N GLU A 70 10.11 -30.42 -4.85
CA GLU A 70 9.22 -29.79 -5.84
C GLU A 70 7.76 -29.81 -5.38
N ASN A 71 7.31 -30.94 -4.80
CA ASN A 71 5.98 -31.04 -4.22
C ASN A 71 5.82 -30.12 -3.02
N ALA A 72 6.81 -30.05 -2.13
CA ALA A 72 6.81 -29.12 -1.01
C ALA A 72 6.74 -27.65 -1.48
N ALA A 73 7.54 -27.26 -2.47
CA ALA A 73 7.46 -25.92 -3.05
C ALA A 73 6.08 -25.64 -3.67
N ARG A 74 5.47 -26.63 -4.34
CA ARG A 74 4.11 -26.52 -4.88
C ARG A 74 3.09 -26.35 -3.77
N ALA A 75 3.15 -27.14 -2.70
CA ALA A 75 2.25 -27.00 -1.56
C ALA A 75 2.33 -25.61 -0.90
N LEU A 76 3.52 -25.03 -0.80
CA LEU A 76 3.70 -23.66 -0.32
C LEU A 76 3.06 -22.62 -1.24
N ARG A 77 3.17 -22.77 -2.57
CA ARG A 77 2.53 -21.90 -3.55
C ARG A 77 1.00 -21.99 -3.46
N GLU A 78 0.46 -23.20 -3.36
CA GLU A 78 -0.97 -23.46 -3.19
C GLU A 78 -1.48 -22.83 -1.89
N ALA A 79 -0.77 -23.01 -0.78
CA ALA A 79 -1.13 -22.40 0.49
C ALA A 79 -1.16 -20.86 0.45
N ALA A 80 -0.20 -20.25 -0.25
CA ALA A 80 -0.19 -18.78 -0.46
C ALA A 80 -1.42 -18.32 -1.24
N VAL A 81 -1.74 -19.01 -2.33
CA VAL A 81 -2.86 -18.66 -3.20
C VAL A 81 -4.20 -18.93 -2.51
N ASP A 82 -4.32 -20.04 -1.78
CA ASP A 82 -5.52 -20.35 -1.01
C ASP A 82 -5.80 -19.29 0.05
N GLU A 83 -4.77 -18.81 0.76
CA GLU A 83 -4.90 -17.74 1.75
C GLU A 83 -5.29 -16.41 1.09
N LEU A 84 -4.67 -16.04 -0.06
CA LEU A 84 -4.95 -14.80 -0.78
C LEU A 84 -6.35 -14.76 -1.42
N PHE A 85 -6.81 -15.90 -1.96
CA PHE A 85 -8.07 -15.98 -2.70
C PHE A 85 -9.27 -16.45 -1.86
N ALA A 86 -9.06 -16.76 -0.58
CA ALA A 86 -10.14 -17.11 0.32
C ALA A 86 -11.11 -15.92 0.52
N ARG A 87 -12.36 -16.09 0.13
CA ARG A 87 -13.43 -15.11 0.36
C ARG A 87 -14.07 -15.32 1.73
N VAL A 88 -13.34 -14.90 2.76
CA VAL A 88 -13.74 -14.99 4.17
C VAL A 88 -13.67 -13.60 4.81
N PRO A 89 -14.39 -13.35 5.92
CA PRO A 89 -14.42 -12.00 6.54
C PRO A 89 -13.05 -11.39 6.87
N LYS A 90 -12.05 -12.23 7.19
CA LYS A 90 -10.68 -11.74 7.45
C LYS A 90 -9.97 -11.18 6.22
N ASN A 91 -10.44 -11.53 5.02
CA ASN A 91 -9.88 -11.10 3.72
C ASN A 91 -10.74 -10.01 3.05
N GLU A 92 -11.80 -9.54 3.71
CA GLU A 92 -12.54 -8.35 3.27
C GLU A 92 -11.63 -7.14 3.37
N TYR A 93 -11.49 -6.43 2.25
CA TYR A 93 -10.51 -5.36 2.13
C TYR A 93 -11.17 -3.98 2.17
N VAL A 94 -12.14 -3.76 1.29
CA VAL A 94 -12.83 -2.47 1.14
C VAL A 94 -14.28 -2.68 0.76
N GLU A 95 -15.20 -1.90 1.31
CA GLU A 95 -16.57 -1.73 0.83
C GLU A 95 -16.65 -0.50 -0.06
N LEU A 96 -17.12 -0.67 -1.28
CA LEU A 96 -17.42 0.41 -2.23
C LEU A 96 -18.92 0.71 -2.21
N ALA A 97 -19.30 1.99 -2.11
CA ALA A 97 -20.66 2.45 -2.33
C ALA A 97 -20.75 3.17 -3.67
N TYR A 98 -21.77 2.84 -4.46
CA TYR A 98 -22.02 3.41 -5.77
C TYR A 98 -23.12 4.46 -5.75
N SER A 99 -23.15 5.33 -6.74
CA SER A 99 -24.17 6.37 -6.90
C SER A 99 -25.61 5.83 -7.04
N SER A 100 -25.76 4.56 -7.43
CA SER A 100 -27.02 3.84 -7.47
C SER A 100 -27.53 3.38 -6.09
N GLY A 101 -26.72 3.51 -5.04
CA GLY A 101 -26.98 2.96 -3.72
C GLY A 101 -26.51 1.50 -3.56
N ALA A 102 -25.99 0.86 -4.62
CA ALA A 102 -25.40 -0.47 -4.53
C ALA A 102 -24.10 -0.44 -3.71
N ARG A 103 -23.80 -1.57 -3.03
CA ARG A 103 -22.57 -1.77 -2.29
C ARG A 103 -21.85 -3.02 -2.78
N GLU A 104 -20.54 -2.99 -2.82
CA GLU A 104 -19.68 -4.10 -3.22
C GLU A 104 -18.53 -4.24 -2.25
N VAL A 105 -18.30 -5.43 -1.74
CA VAL A 105 -17.12 -5.75 -0.92
C VAL A 105 -16.04 -6.32 -1.81
N LEU A 106 -14.87 -5.70 -1.77
CA LEU A 106 -13.65 -6.19 -2.40
C LEU A 106 -12.82 -6.95 -1.38
N TYR A 107 -12.23 -8.05 -1.83
CA TYR A 107 -11.37 -8.92 -1.04
C TYR A 107 -9.90 -8.70 -1.37
N VAL A 108 -9.00 -9.22 -0.55
CA VAL A 108 -7.56 -9.22 -0.83
C VAL A 108 -7.26 -9.79 -2.22
N SER A 109 -8.01 -10.82 -2.66
CA SER A 109 -7.90 -11.41 -4.00
C SER A 109 -8.08 -10.41 -5.14
N ASP A 110 -8.92 -9.40 -4.93
CA ASP A 110 -9.17 -8.34 -5.94
C ASP A 110 -7.98 -7.35 -6.05
N MET A 111 -7.06 -7.41 -5.08
CA MET A 111 -5.86 -6.53 -5.02
C MET A 111 -4.58 -7.25 -5.42
N VAL A 112 -4.61 -8.55 -5.66
CA VAL A 112 -3.41 -9.34 -6.01
C VAL A 112 -2.72 -8.75 -7.24
N SER A 113 -1.41 -8.62 -7.14
CA SER A 113 -0.52 -8.17 -8.22
C SER A 113 0.77 -8.98 -8.19
N GLY A 114 1.54 -8.95 -9.27
CA GLY A 114 2.85 -9.62 -9.31
C GLY A 114 3.80 -9.09 -8.23
N ALA A 115 3.75 -7.78 -7.92
CA ALA A 115 4.54 -7.16 -6.87
C ALA A 115 4.15 -7.67 -5.48
N LEU A 116 2.84 -7.79 -5.18
CA LEU A 116 2.37 -8.36 -3.93
C LEU A 116 2.84 -9.81 -3.75
N LEU A 117 2.74 -10.63 -4.81
CA LEU A 117 3.19 -12.03 -4.76
C LEU A 117 4.71 -12.14 -4.50
N ALA A 118 5.52 -11.29 -5.12
CA ALA A 118 6.95 -11.22 -4.86
C ALA A 118 7.25 -10.78 -3.40
N ALA A 119 6.56 -9.76 -2.91
CA ALA A 119 6.70 -9.27 -1.54
C ALA A 119 6.33 -10.33 -0.50
N VAL A 120 5.25 -11.10 -0.73
CA VAL A 120 4.88 -12.25 0.12
C VAL A 120 6.01 -13.26 0.22
N VAL A 121 6.64 -13.63 -0.89
CA VAL A 121 7.76 -14.59 -0.86
C VAL A 121 8.96 -14.02 -0.12
N ASP A 122 9.29 -12.74 -0.33
CA ASP A 122 10.43 -12.11 0.36
C ASP A 122 10.16 -11.95 1.86
N ARG A 123 8.92 -11.70 2.26
CA ARG A 123 8.52 -11.70 3.67
C ARG A 123 8.58 -13.09 4.27
N ALA A 124 8.09 -14.13 3.58
CA ALA A 124 8.18 -15.51 4.04
C ALA A 124 9.63 -15.94 4.28
N LYS A 125 10.57 -15.56 3.40
CA LYS A 125 12.02 -15.77 3.60
C LYS A 125 12.52 -15.07 4.86
N LYS A 126 12.13 -13.82 5.10
CA LYS A 126 12.52 -13.05 6.29
C LYS A 126 11.98 -13.69 7.57
N LEU A 127 10.72 -14.16 7.56
CA LEU A 127 10.11 -14.86 8.68
C LEU A 127 10.85 -16.18 8.98
N ALA A 128 11.18 -16.97 7.95
CA ALA A 128 11.94 -18.20 8.11
C ALA A 128 13.36 -17.97 8.65
N ILE A 129 14.03 -16.87 8.25
CA ILE A 129 15.31 -16.47 8.82
C ILE A 129 15.16 -16.09 10.30
N LYS A 130 14.12 -15.33 10.65
CA LYS A 130 13.83 -14.94 12.03
C LYS A 130 13.56 -16.17 12.92
N ASP A 131 12.78 -17.13 12.41
CA ASP A 131 12.50 -18.39 13.09
C ASP A 131 13.79 -19.21 13.29
N PHE A 132 14.63 -19.31 12.25
CA PHE A 132 15.93 -19.98 12.37
C PHE A 132 16.83 -19.38 13.44
N LEU A 133 16.89 -18.05 13.55
CA LEU A 133 17.68 -17.37 14.58
C LEU A 133 17.14 -17.60 15.99
N ALA A 134 15.84 -17.82 16.13
CA ALA A 134 15.19 -18.06 17.42
C ALA A 134 15.22 -19.52 17.84
N THR A 135 15.03 -20.45 16.91
CA THR A 135 14.81 -21.88 17.19
C THR A 135 15.89 -22.79 16.67
N GLY A 136 16.76 -22.33 15.76
CA GLY A 136 17.71 -23.16 15.03
C GLY A 136 17.09 -23.98 13.88
N THR A 137 15.77 -23.93 13.70
CA THR A 137 15.07 -24.70 12.66
C THR A 137 15.14 -24.02 11.32
N ARG A 138 15.77 -24.66 10.34
CA ARG A 138 16.02 -24.07 9.02
C ARG A 138 14.92 -24.39 8.02
N GLY A 139 14.53 -23.38 7.25
CA GLY A 139 13.72 -23.55 6.05
C GLY A 139 12.35 -22.89 6.14
N ILE A 140 11.80 -22.60 4.95
CA ILE A 140 10.47 -22.02 4.78
C ILE A 140 9.43 -23.12 4.93
N ASP A 141 8.37 -22.84 5.66
CA ASP A 141 7.18 -23.72 5.78
C ASP A 141 5.88 -22.95 5.45
N VAL A 142 4.77 -23.67 5.53
CA VAL A 142 3.43 -23.15 5.22
C VAL A 142 3.04 -22.00 6.15
N GLU A 143 3.41 -22.05 7.43
CA GLU A 143 3.05 -21.00 8.39
C GLU A 143 3.78 -19.69 8.10
N HIS A 144 5.05 -19.75 7.66
CA HIS A 144 5.78 -18.57 7.20
C HIS A 144 5.08 -17.92 6.00
N VAL A 145 4.63 -18.73 5.05
CA VAL A 145 3.92 -18.23 3.86
C VAL A 145 2.57 -17.62 4.22
N ARG A 146 1.77 -18.28 5.05
CA ARG A 146 0.48 -17.75 5.52
C ARG A 146 0.64 -16.47 6.33
N ALA A 147 1.63 -16.42 7.23
CA ALA A 147 1.94 -15.22 8.00
C ALA A 147 2.37 -14.07 7.06
N ALA A 148 3.22 -14.37 6.07
CA ALA A 148 3.65 -13.39 5.08
C ALA A 148 2.47 -12.82 4.27
N VAL A 149 1.53 -13.66 3.84
CA VAL A 149 0.32 -13.21 3.14
C VAL A 149 -0.49 -12.26 4.02
N ARG A 150 -0.73 -12.62 5.29
CA ARG A 150 -1.50 -11.79 6.22
C ARG A 150 -0.81 -10.44 6.47
N GLU A 151 0.51 -10.45 6.68
CA GLU A 151 1.27 -9.24 6.94
C GLU A 151 1.33 -8.32 5.72
N GLU A 152 1.53 -8.88 4.50
CA GLU A 152 1.57 -8.08 3.27
C GLU A 152 0.19 -7.55 2.87
N ALA A 153 -0.88 -8.32 3.07
CA ALA A 153 -2.24 -7.84 2.83
C ALA A 153 -2.60 -6.66 3.75
N LEU A 154 -2.08 -6.65 4.99
CA LEU A 154 -2.30 -5.58 5.97
C LEU A 154 -1.33 -4.40 5.80
N ALA A 155 -0.12 -4.65 5.28
CA ALA A 155 0.92 -3.65 5.13
C ALA A 155 0.74 -2.77 3.88
N GLY A 156 -0.26 -3.05 3.04
CA GLY A 156 -0.55 -2.23 1.87
C GLY A 156 -0.68 -0.76 2.26
N GLU A 157 0.42 -0.01 2.13
CA GLU A 157 0.49 1.44 2.43
C GLU A 157 -0.51 2.25 1.60
N ASP A 158 -1.03 1.64 0.52
CA ASP A 158 -2.10 2.17 -0.32
C ASP A 158 -3.46 2.27 0.40
N VAL A 159 -3.55 1.81 1.63
CA VAL A 159 -4.76 1.96 2.44
C VAL A 159 -5.10 3.43 2.71
N ALA A 160 -4.12 4.30 2.81
CA ALA A 160 -4.37 5.74 2.94
C ALA A 160 -4.93 6.33 1.64
N THR A 161 -4.52 5.81 0.48
CA THR A 161 -5.10 6.10 -0.83
C THR A 161 -6.41 5.35 -1.08
N ALA A 162 -6.64 4.24 -0.37
CA ALA A 162 -7.87 3.46 -0.45
C ALA A 162 -9.15 4.25 -0.09
N VAL A 163 -9.02 5.39 0.55
CA VAL A 163 -10.14 6.27 0.90
C VAL A 163 -10.53 7.23 -0.25
N ASN A 164 -9.76 7.26 -1.35
CA ASN A 164 -10.10 8.11 -2.49
C ASN A 164 -11.03 7.40 -3.48
N PRO A 165 -12.33 7.79 -3.58
CA PRO A 165 -13.29 7.17 -4.50
C PRO A 165 -12.86 7.22 -5.97
N GLU A 166 -12.10 8.22 -6.38
CA GLU A 166 -11.66 8.39 -7.77
C GLU A 166 -10.64 7.31 -8.19
N GLU A 167 -9.75 6.91 -7.29
CA GLU A 167 -8.79 5.83 -7.56
C GLU A 167 -9.48 4.48 -7.64
N TRP A 168 -10.41 4.21 -6.75
CA TRP A 168 -11.23 2.99 -6.79
C TRP A 168 -12.15 2.94 -8.00
N ALA A 169 -12.69 4.10 -8.43
CA ALA A 169 -13.39 4.20 -9.68
C ALA A 169 -12.53 3.78 -10.87
N ARG A 170 -11.23 4.12 -10.88
CA ARG A 170 -10.28 3.65 -11.92
C ARG A 170 -10.02 2.16 -11.86
N VAL A 171 -9.97 1.56 -10.67
CA VAL A 171 -9.79 0.11 -10.48
C VAL A 171 -11.01 -0.67 -10.95
N LYS A 172 -12.23 -0.17 -10.68
CA LYS A 172 -13.49 -0.87 -10.96
C LYS A 172 -14.32 -0.29 -12.12
N ALA A 173 -14.05 0.93 -12.59
CA ALA A 173 -14.90 1.70 -13.53
C ALA A 173 -15.12 1.04 -14.91
N ARG A 174 -14.76 -0.21 -15.10
CA ARG A 174 -14.80 -0.87 -16.41
C ARG A 174 -15.97 -1.82 -16.64
N GLY A 175 -16.91 -1.93 -15.71
CA GLY A 175 -18.02 -2.88 -15.87
C GLY A 175 -19.42 -2.29 -15.90
N ARG A 176 -19.71 -1.18 -15.24
CA ARG A 176 -21.09 -0.75 -15.00
C ARG A 176 -21.40 0.73 -15.25
N GLY A 177 -20.43 1.58 -15.56
CA GLY A 177 -20.68 3.02 -15.77
C GLY A 177 -21.15 3.77 -14.51
N GLU A 178 -21.16 3.11 -13.35
CA GLU A 178 -21.57 3.68 -12.08
C GLU A 178 -20.40 4.35 -11.38
N ARG A 179 -20.66 5.50 -10.73
CA ARG A 179 -19.63 6.24 -10.00
C ARG A 179 -19.53 5.73 -8.58
N VAL A 180 -18.31 5.43 -8.12
CA VAL A 180 -18.00 5.18 -6.70
C VAL A 180 -18.14 6.51 -5.95
N VAL A 181 -18.96 6.54 -4.90
CA VAL A 181 -19.25 7.75 -4.11
C VAL A 181 -18.64 7.68 -2.72
N ASP A 182 -18.42 6.47 -2.18
CA ASP A 182 -17.81 6.27 -0.88
C ASP A 182 -16.96 4.99 -0.87
N VAL A 183 -15.91 4.99 -0.05
CA VAL A 183 -14.97 3.89 0.11
C VAL A 183 -14.70 3.69 1.59
N ARG A 184 -15.06 2.53 2.10
CA ARG A 184 -14.90 2.17 3.51
C ARG A 184 -13.93 1.00 3.68
N PRO A 185 -12.78 1.19 4.35
CA PRO A 185 -11.88 0.09 4.70
C PRO A 185 -12.55 -0.88 5.68
N LEU A 186 -12.42 -2.19 5.44
CA LEU A 186 -13.04 -3.24 6.27
C LEU A 186 -12.02 -4.05 7.08
N PHE A 187 -10.73 -4.02 6.70
CA PHE A 187 -9.73 -4.82 7.41
C PHE A 187 -9.43 -4.24 8.82
N ARG A 188 -9.28 -5.15 9.77
CA ARG A 188 -8.95 -4.82 11.15
C ARG A 188 -7.53 -4.22 11.22
N GLY A 189 -7.43 -2.98 11.60
CA GLY A 189 -6.19 -2.19 11.67
C GLY A 189 -6.30 -0.81 11.05
N ALA A 190 -7.30 -0.56 10.18
CA ALA A 190 -7.57 0.77 9.66
C ALA A 190 -8.33 1.63 10.68
N SER A 191 -9.28 1.04 11.42
CA SER A 191 -10.05 1.75 12.45
C SER A 191 -9.17 2.30 13.56
N ASP A 192 -8.14 1.55 14.01
CA ASP A 192 -7.25 2.01 15.09
C ASP A 192 -6.30 3.13 14.65
N ARG A 193 -5.95 3.19 13.35
CA ARG A 193 -5.08 4.26 12.81
C ARG A 193 -5.87 5.52 12.44
N ILE A 194 -7.10 5.38 12.01
CA ILE A 194 -7.97 6.52 11.64
C ILE A 194 -8.61 7.11 12.90
N GLY A 195 -8.96 6.29 13.91
CA GLY A 195 -9.44 6.75 15.19
C GLY A 195 -8.38 7.53 15.97
N GLY A 196 -7.15 7.03 16.05
CA GLY A 196 -6.06 7.72 16.73
C GLY A 196 -5.65 9.05 16.10
N ALA A 197 -5.88 9.23 14.80
CA ALA A 197 -5.62 10.51 14.12
C ALA A 197 -6.72 11.56 14.39
N ARG A 198 -7.97 11.12 14.64
CA ARG A 198 -9.06 12.04 14.99
C ARG A 198 -9.02 12.45 16.46
N ASP A 199 -8.79 11.52 17.36
CA ASP A 199 -8.67 11.81 18.80
C ASP A 199 -7.45 12.69 19.11
N GLY A 200 -6.31 12.49 18.42
CA GLY A 200 -5.14 13.35 18.55
C GLY A 200 -5.32 14.76 17.97
N ALA A 201 -6.21 14.94 16.99
CA ALA A 201 -6.52 16.26 16.41
C ALA A 201 -7.51 17.05 17.28
N GLU A 202 -8.44 16.38 17.96
CA GLU A 202 -9.37 17.02 18.90
C GLU A 202 -8.66 17.39 20.21
N GLU A 203 -7.83 16.52 20.80
CA GLU A 203 -7.04 16.85 22.00
C GLU A 203 -6.02 17.97 21.77
N THR A 204 -5.39 18.05 20.60
CA THR A 204 -4.47 19.16 20.29
C THR A 204 -5.21 20.47 20.06
N ASN A 205 -6.45 20.44 19.57
CA ASN A 205 -7.25 21.64 19.37
C ASN A 205 -7.86 22.15 20.69
N GLU A 206 -8.28 21.28 21.61
CA GLU A 206 -8.72 21.66 22.97
C GLU A 206 -7.58 22.25 23.79
N ARG A 207 -6.39 21.64 23.79
CA ARG A 207 -5.20 22.18 24.49
C ARG A 207 -4.71 23.49 23.91
N ALA A 208 -4.84 23.70 22.59
CA ALA A 208 -4.53 24.99 21.96
C ALA A 208 -5.56 26.05 22.31
N GLY A 209 -6.84 25.69 22.47
CA GLY A 209 -7.91 26.58 22.93
C GLY A 209 -7.73 27.02 24.39
N GLU A 210 -7.43 26.09 25.29
CA GLU A 210 -7.21 26.39 26.70
C GLU A 210 -5.94 27.23 26.94
N ALA A 211 -4.85 26.96 26.22
CA ALA A 211 -3.63 27.75 26.31
C ALA A 211 -3.83 29.18 25.76
N GLY A 212 -4.68 29.36 24.75
CA GLY A 212 -5.05 30.66 24.21
C GLY A 212 -5.89 31.50 25.17
N GLU A 213 -6.82 30.88 25.90
CA GLU A 213 -7.63 31.57 26.91
C GLU A 213 -6.84 31.94 28.17
N GLU A 214 -5.86 31.12 28.58
CA GLU A 214 -4.99 31.39 29.73
C GLU A 214 -4.02 32.53 29.44
N LEU A 215 -3.46 32.61 28.19
CA LEU A 215 -2.65 33.74 27.75
C LEU A 215 -3.45 35.05 27.67
N ALA A 216 -4.68 35.01 27.21
CA ALA A 216 -5.54 36.18 27.12
C ALA A 216 -5.95 36.71 28.52
N ARG A 217 -6.09 35.83 29.51
CA ARG A 217 -6.35 36.23 30.91
C ARG A 217 -5.10 36.75 31.62
N GLY A 218 -3.90 36.26 31.28
CA GLY A 218 -2.63 36.75 31.80
C GLY A 218 -2.30 38.16 31.34
N GLU A 219 -2.53 38.49 30.06
CA GLU A 219 -2.27 39.84 29.52
C GLU A 219 -3.23 40.92 30.05
N ALA A 220 -4.45 40.55 30.44
CA ALA A 220 -5.40 41.48 31.03
C ALA A 220 -5.10 41.85 32.51
N ALA A 221 -4.30 41.04 33.21
CA ALA A 221 -3.89 41.30 34.61
C ALA A 221 -2.64 42.18 34.70
N ASP A 222 -1.72 42.14 33.74
CA ASP A 222 -0.48 42.92 33.73
C ASP A 222 -0.61 44.34 33.16
N ALA A 223 -1.76 44.68 32.57
CA ALA A 223 -2.01 46.02 31.99
C ALA A 223 -2.38 47.11 33.01
N VAL A 224 -2.47 46.81 34.33
CA VAL A 224 -2.90 47.74 35.36
C VAL A 224 -1.75 48.31 36.22
N GLU A 225 -0.54 47.73 36.16
CA GLU A 225 0.60 48.28 36.90
C GLU A 225 1.85 48.45 36.02
N GLY A 226 2.19 49.66 35.65
CA GLY A 226 3.51 49.97 35.11
C GLY A 226 3.57 51.03 34.02
N GLY A 227 3.31 52.28 34.37
CA GLY A 227 3.62 53.43 33.53
C GLY A 227 5.12 53.65 33.33
N GLY A 228 5.52 53.93 32.11
CA GLY A 228 6.71 54.72 31.78
C GLY A 228 8.03 54.01 31.62
N ARG A 229 8.44 53.82 30.36
CA ARG A 229 9.82 54.13 29.88
C ARG A 229 9.98 54.01 28.35
N SER A 230 10.20 55.17 27.78
CA SER A 230 11.12 55.53 26.67
C SER A 230 11.42 54.50 25.53
N LEU A 231 10.95 54.84 24.33
CA LEU A 231 11.39 54.38 23.00
C LEU A 231 12.88 54.60 22.78
N ARG A 232 13.60 53.55 22.39
CA ARG A 232 14.87 53.68 21.65
C ARG A 232 14.69 53.10 20.26
N GLU A 233 15.05 53.94 19.27
CA GLU A 233 15.10 53.68 17.84
C GLU A 233 15.96 52.43 17.53
N PHE A 234 15.49 51.61 16.62
CA PHE A 234 16.21 50.49 16.03
C PHE A 234 16.70 50.90 14.64
N ASP A 235 18.03 50.98 14.45
CA ASP A 235 18.73 51.28 13.21
C ASP A 235 19.02 49.97 12.41
N PRO A 236 18.56 49.82 11.15
CA PRO A 236 18.74 48.60 10.37
C PRO A 236 19.96 48.57 9.46
N ALA A 237 21.07 49.30 9.79
CA ALA A 237 22.24 49.36 8.94
C ALA A 237 23.52 48.85 9.62
N ARG A 238 23.58 47.53 9.98
CA ARG A 238 24.87 46.84 10.19
C ARG A 238 24.69 45.33 10.26
N SER A 239 24.92 44.64 9.17
CA SER A 239 25.85 43.50 9.07
C SER A 239 25.76 42.89 7.68
N GLY A 240 26.62 43.39 6.82
CA GLY A 240 27.07 42.62 5.68
C GLY A 240 28.25 41.74 6.15
N GLY A 241 28.40 40.60 5.50
CA GLY A 241 29.69 39.95 5.38
C GLY A 241 29.77 38.50 5.81
N LEU A 242 30.10 37.77 4.80
CA LEU A 242 30.97 36.59 4.72
C LEU A 242 30.31 35.17 4.84
N ILE A 243 30.46 34.64 3.73
CA ILE A 243 30.86 33.35 3.12
C ILE A 243 29.76 32.34 2.99
#